data_4b6c7e19959b82f8af0ada5bcfc03faa
#
_entry.id   4b6c7e19959b82f8af0ada5bcfc03faa
#
_cell.length_a   1.000
_cell.length_b   1.000
_cell.length_c   1.000
_cell.angle_alpha   90.00
_cell.angle_beta   90.00
_cell.angle_gamma   90.00
#
_symmetry.space_group_name_H-M   'P 1'
#
loop_
_entity.id
_entity.type
_entity.pdbx_description
1 polymer ?
#
loop_
_entity_poly.entity_id
_entity_poly.type
_entity_poly.pdbx_seq_one_letter_code
_entity_poly.pdbx_strand_id
1 'polypeptide(L)'
;IVEGEVLARATRRQRGRQTLEVALGDASGTLHLKWFHVPGASFADRFERGRRLRASGLVKRYRGVLQMVHPETQLVTDDEAAVPVDDAVVPVYAEIEGLRPPQLRRVVRELLDTVQLPDDALPDALRTKHQLPVLAQSLIALHAPPLDTSVEALDGMATPWHRRLIYEELLLLQLAVLRRKALYAAEPGRAIELAVPLSQVAAQLFAFPLTAAQARVLADIERDLGRALPMQRLLQGDVGSGKTAVALAAAAAVAKAGYQVAIMAPTEVLAEQHARLALTTLPRAGVRVALLTSGLSAPERREALAQIAAGEVQVVVGTHAVIQADVTFRALALAVVDEQHRFGVLQRARLLEQGRAGLGCAPHMLVMTATPIPRTLALTVYGDLDISLIDEMPPGRTPVVTRVYREKHRDQAYRRLRDLI
;
A
#
# COMPACT_ATOMS: atom_id res chain seq x y z
N ILE A 1 -3.01 14.01 34.33
CA ILE A 1 -3.81 15.14 34.82
C ILE A 1 -3.24 15.52 36.17
N VAL A 2 -3.14 16.82 36.45
CA VAL A 2 -2.68 17.38 37.76
C VAL A 2 -3.68 18.42 38.18
N GLU A 3 -4.03 18.42 39.47
CA GLU A 3 -4.85 19.45 40.07
C GLU A 3 -4.04 20.16 41.13
N GLY A 4 -4.17 21.50 41.21
CA GLY A 4 -3.45 22.29 42.19
C GLY A 4 -3.97 23.72 42.23
N GLU A 5 -3.36 24.51 43.13
CA GLU A 5 -3.65 25.93 43.26
C GLU A 5 -2.66 26.77 42.44
N VAL A 6 -3.13 27.82 41.80
CA VAL A 6 -2.31 28.78 41.09
C VAL A 6 -1.47 29.60 42.12
N LEU A 7 -0.19 29.32 42.18
CA LEU A 7 0.76 30.00 43.12
C LEU A 7 1.23 31.32 42.55
N ALA A 8 1.50 31.35 41.23
CA ALA A 8 1.99 32.55 40.55
C ALA A 8 1.67 32.49 39.04
N ARG A 9 1.54 33.65 38.43
CA ARG A 9 1.51 33.79 36.97
C ARG A 9 2.51 34.84 36.52
N ALA A 10 3.12 34.61 35.36
CA ALA A 10 4.04 35.57 34.74
C ALA A 10 3.75 35.61 33.24
N THR A 11 3.61 36.81 32.71
CA THR A 11 3.49 37.03 31.27
C THR A 11 4.76 37.72 30.78
N ARG A 12 5.45 37.12 29.82
CA ARG A 12 6.65 37.69 29.21
C ARG A 12 6.41 37.98 27.73
N ARG A 13 6.83 39.17 27.29
CA ARG A 13 6.78 39.56 25.89
C ARG A 13 8.22 39.60 25.34
N GLN A 14 8.52 38.75 24.36
CA GLN A 14 9.85 38.69 23.77
C GLN A 14 9.71 38.58 22.24
N ARG A 15 10.33 39.50 21.49
CA ARG A 15 10.29 39.54 20.01
C ARG A 15 8.88 39.46 19.41
N GLY A 16 7.92 40.23 20.02
CA GLY A 16 6.54 40.25 19.52
C GLY A 16 5.65 39.06 19.92
N ARG A 17 6.21 38.04 20.57
CA ARG A 17 5.43 36.89 21.06
C ARG A 17 5.18 37.01 22.56
N GLN A 18 3.95 36.73 22.97
CA GLN A 18 3.56 36.71 24.38
C GLN A 18 3.57 35.28 24.90
N THR A 19 4.35 35.03 25.94
CA THR A 19 4.42 33.75 26.64
C THR A 19 3.78 33.90 28.01
N LEU A 20 2.89 32.98 28.36
CA LEU A 20 2.30 32.87 29.70
C LEU A 20 2.93 31.67 30.41
N GLU A 21 3.31 31.88 31.65
CA GLU A 21 3.81 30.85 32.55
C GLU A 21 2.99 30.92 33.85
N VAL A 22 2.47 29.77 34.29
CA VAL A 22 1.67 29.64 35.51
C VAL A 22 2.30 28.57 36.37
N ALA A 23 2.59 28.87 37.62
CA ALA A 23 3.04 27.91 38.62
C ALA A 23 1.81 27.31 39.30
N LEU A 24 1.60 26.03 39.16
CA LEU A 24 0.54 25.24 39.81
C LEU A 24 1.17 24.42 40.94
N GLY A 25 0.64 24.51 42.15
CA GLY A 25 1.15 23.80 43.30
C GLY A 25 0.11 22.97 44.04
N ASP A 26 0.56 21.86 44.59
CA ASP A 26 -0.19 21.00 45.50
C ASP A 26 0.72 20.53 46.66
N ALA A 27 0.26 19.58 47.46
CA ALA A 27 1.02 19.01 48.57
C ALA A 27 2.28 18.24 48.12
N SER A 28 2.34 17.83 46.83
CA SER A 28 3.45 17.03 46.27
C SER A 28 4.58 17.90 45.66
N GLY A 29 4.25 19.15 45.25
CA GLY A 29 5.24 20.04 44.65
C GLY A 29 4.66 21.11 43.74
N THR A 30 5.50 21.61 42.82
CA THR A 30 5.12 22.65 41.86
C THR A 30 5.36 22.21 40.44
N LEU A 31 4.35 22.45 39.59
CA LEU A 31 4.39 22.20 38.15
C LEU A 31 4.25 23.52 37.40
N HIS A 32 5.09 23.76 36.41
CA HIS A 32 5.01 24.95 35.54
C HIS A 32 4.22 24.68 34.29
N LEU A 33 3.11 25.40 34.07
CA LEU A 33 2.31 25.39 32.86
C LEU A 33 2.78 26.52 31.94
N LYS A 34 3.01 26.24 30.65
CA LYS A 34 3.60 27.20 29.74
C LYS A 34 2.88 27.27 28.40
N TRP A 35 2.53 28.48 27.97
CA TRP A 35 1.95 28.76 26.66
C TRP A 35 2.83 29.73 25.90
N PHE A 36 3.31 29.33 24.71
CA PHE A 36 4.15 30.17 23.83
C PHE A 36 3.30 31.11 22.94
N HIS A 37 2.00 30.86 22.83
CA HIS A 37 1.02 31.69 22.18
C HIS A 37 -0.19 31.84 23.10
N VAL A 38 -0.45 33.03 23.53
CA VAL A 38 -1.59 33.31 24.41
C VAL A 38 -2.77 33.69 23.53
N PRO A 39 -3.94 33.00 23.59
CA PRO A 39 -5.08 33.18 22.69
C PRO A 39 -5.83 34.52 22.85
N GLY A 40 -5.33 35.45 23.66
CA GLY A 40 -5.91 36.76 23.91
C GLY A 40 -5.64 37.26 25.33
N ALA A 41 -5.89 38.56 25.60
CA ALA A 41 -5.62 39.14 26.92
C ALA A 41 -6.43 38.46 28.04
N SER A 42 -7.72 38.15 27.78
CA SER A 42 -8.61 37.47 28.75
C SER A 42 -8.20 36.06 29.10
N PHE A 43 -7.34 35.39 28.30
CA PHE A 43 -6.88 34.03 28.61
C PHE A 43 -6.02 34.01 29.87
N ALA A 44 -5.14 34.97 30.04
CA ALA A 44 -4.27 35.05 31.22
C ALA A 44 -5.05 35.35 32.51
N ASP A 45 -6.19 36.02 32.42
CA ASP A 45 -7.02 36.41 33.59
C ASP A 45 -7.72 35.22 34.23
N ARG A 46 -7.81 34.10 33.56
CA ARG A 46 -8.31 32.83 34.11
C ARG A 46 -7.42 32.24 35.22
N PHE A 47 -6.12 32.60 35.24
CA PHE A 47 -5.11 32.07 36.12
C PHE A 47 -4.77 33.05 37.27
N GLU A 48 -5.78 33.47 38.00
CA GLU A 48 -5.56 34.28 39.22
C GLU A 48 -5.00 33.42 40.36
N ARG A 49 -4.12 34.05 41.14
CA ARG A 49 -3.53 33.38 42.29
C ARG A 49 -4.60 32.93 43.26
N GLY A 50 -4.43 31.70 43.81
CA GLY A 50 -5.38 31.10 44.75
C GLY A 50 -6.53 30.31 44.07
N ARG A 51 -6.69 30.43 42.74
CA ARG A 51 -7.68 29.59 42.05
C ARG A 51 -7.18 28.17 41.89
N ARG A 52 -8.11 27.22 42.11
CA ARG A 52 -7.84 25.80 41.83
C ARG A 52 -7.98 25.53 40.34
N LEU A 53 -7.03 24.82 39.80
CA LEU A 53 -6.92 24.52 38.39
C LEU A 53 -6.61 23.05 38.19
N ARG A 54 -7.31 22.42 37.27
CA ARG A 54 -6.95 21.09 36.74
C ARG A 54 -6.24 21.28 35.41
N ALA A 55 -5.05 20.69 35.26
CA ALA A 55 -4.26 20.74 34.05
C ALA A 55 -4.01 19.34 33.51
N SER A 56 -4.22 19.13 32.22
CA SER A 56 -3.90 17.89 31.52
C SER A 56 -2.92 18.11 30.37
N GLY A 57 -1.92 17.23 30.27
CA GLY A 57 -0.88 17.33 29.27
C GLY A 57 0.35 16.49 29.62
N LEU A 58 1.32 16.48 28.71
CA LEU A 58 2.57 15.76 28.90
C LEU A 58 3.51 16.52 29.82
N VAL A 59 3.88 15.95 30.97
CA VAL A 59 4.87 16.50 31.88
C VAL A 59 6.27 16.19 31.36
N LYS A 60 7.09 17.23 31.22
CA LYS A 60 8.52 17.11 30.85
C LYS A 60 9.40 17.83 31.88
N ARG A 61 10.61 17.33 32.10
CA ARG A 61 11.59 18.03 32.87
C ARG A 61 12.48 18.88 31.96
N TYR A 62 12.51 20.20 32.20
CA TYR A 62 13.35 21.13 31.47
C TYR A 62 14.15 21.99 32.43
N ARG A 63 15.50 21.98 32.35
CA ARG A 63 16.42 22.67 33.25
C ARG A 63 16.14 22.40 34.75
N GLY A 64 15.79 21.14 35.06
CA GLY A 64 15.51 20.72 36.43
C GLY A 64 14.07 20.96 36.92
N VAL A 65 13.25 21.69 36.17
CA VAL A 65 11.85 22.04 36.52
C VAL A 65 10.86 21.18 35.77
N LEU A 66 9.81 20.69 36.46
CA LEU A 66 8.72 20.01 35.83
C LEU A 66 7.82 21.03 35.12
N GLN A 67 7.53 20.77 33.85
CA GLN A 67 6.67 21.66 33.05
C GLN A 67 5.71 20.91 32.14
N MET A 68 4.54 21.49 31.89
CA MET A 68 3.63 21.16 30.80
C MET A 68 3.60 22.30 29.79
N VAL A 69 3.69 21.99 28.50
CA VAL A 69 3.62 22.96 27.41
C VAL A 69 2.26 22.84 26.74
N HIS A 70 1.56 23.97 26.63
CA HIS A 70 0.20 24.06 26.08
C HIS A 70 -0.80 23.08 26.73
N PRO A 71 -0.85 22.95 28.09
CA PRO A 71 -1.81 22.06 28.72
C PRO A 71 -3.25 22.49 28.46
N GLU A 72 -4.16 21.53 28.41
CA GLU A 72 -5.58 21.81 28.58
C GLU A 72 -5.81 22.17 30.05
N THR A 73 -6.61 23.21 30.29
CA THR A 73 -6.86 23.68 31.66
C THR A 73 -8.33 23.93 31.92
N GLN A 74 -8.79 23.50 33.08
CA GLN A 74 -10.15 23.71 33.59
C GLN A 74 -10.06 24.35 34.98
N LEU A 75 -10.87 25.41 35.20
CA LEU A 75 -11.03 25.97 36.53
C LEU A 75 -11.90 25.01 37.35
N VAL A 76 -11.47 24.69 38.56
CA VAL A 76 -12.25 23.87 39.49
C VAL A 76 -13.02 24.81 40.40
N THR A 77 -14.36 24.73 40.36
CA THR A 77 -15.26 25.44 41.27
C THR A 77 -15.42 24.65 42.57
N ASP A 78 -15.84 25.30 43.65
CA ASP A 78 -16.01 24.62 44.95
C ASP A 78 -17.00 23.48 44.90
N ASP A 79 -18.03 23.58 44.05
CA ASP A 79 -19.00 22.49 43.80
C ASP A 79 -18.38 21.31 42.99
N GLU A 80 -17.40 21.57 42.15
CA GLU A 80 -16.68 20.56 41.33
C GLU A 80 -15.48 19.96 42.08
N ALA A 81 -14.99 20.60 43.14
CA ALA A 81 -13.91 20.08 43.98
C ALA A 81 -14.29 18.79 44.73
N ALA A 82 -15.59 18.52 44.90
CA ALA A 82 -16.12 17.31 45.49
C ALA A 82 -16.29 16.16 44.49
N VAL A 83 -16.17 16.41 43.18
CA VAL A 83 -16.22 15.38 42.17
C VAL A 83 -14.83 14.76 42.05
N PRO A 84 -14.63 13.47 42.20
CA PRO A 84 -13.35 12.82 42.01
C PRO A 84 -12.75 13.22 40.64
N VAL A 85 -11.43 13.39 40.59
CA VAL A 85 -10.74 13.53 39.32
C VAL A 85 -11.23 12.41 38.45
N ASP A 86 -11.90 12.76 37.36
CA ASP A 86 -12.42 11.76 36.42
C ASP A 86 -11.17 11.09 35.83
N ASP A 87 -10.81 9.92 36.39
CA ASP A 87 -9.71 9.09 35.87
C ASP A 87 -10.04 8.52 34.48
N ALA A 88 -11.08 9.06 33.86
CA ALA A 88 -11.55 8.63 32.56
C ALA A 88 -10.48 8.83 31.50
N VAL A 89 -10.16 7.76 30.83
CA VAL A 89 -9.35 7.81 29.59
C VAL A 89 -10.18 8.51 28.53
N VAL A 90 -9.63 9.56 27.94
CA VAL A 90 -10.30 10.35 26.90
C VAL A 90 -9.61 10.15 25.53
N PRO A 91 -10.39 10.02 24.45
CA PRO A 91 -9.82 9.87 23.12
C PRO A 91 -9.16 11.16 22.66
N VAL A 92 -8.04 10.98 21.94
CA VAL A 92 -7.33 12.06 21.24
C VAL A 92 -7.66 11.98 19.76
N TYR A 93 -8.38 12.96 19.24
CA TYR A 93 -8.74 13.06 17.82
C TYR A 93 -7.69 13.84 17.04
N ALA A 94 -7.65 13.62 15.73
CA ALA A 94 -6.86 14.46 14.82
C ALA A 94 -7.32 15.93 14.91
N GLU A 95 -6.37 16.85 14.76
CA GLU A 95 -6.67 18.28 14.76
C GLU A 95 -7.54 18.63 13.55
N ILE A 96 -8.64 19.33 13.81
CA ILE A 96 -9.55 19.86 12.80
C ILE A 96 -9.51 21.38 12.91
N GLU A 97 -9.26 22.07 11.79
CA GLU A 97 -9.22 23.53 11.76
C GLU A 97 -10.56 24.12 12.25
N GLY A 98 -10.49 25.02 13.22
CA GLY A 98 -11.65 25.65 13.83
C GLY A 98 -12.35 24.87 14.93
N LEU A 99 -11.98 23.61 15.23
CA LEU A 99 -12.56 22.77 16.28
C LEU A 99 -11.53 22.44 17.36
N ARG A 100 -11.82 22.80 18.60
CA ARG A 100 -10.95 22.42 19.74
C ARG A 100 -11.22 20.98 20.17
N PRO A 101 -10.19 20.22 20.62
CA PRO A 101 -10.36 18.83 21.05
C PRO A 101 -11.50 18.57 22.05
N PRO A 102 -11.74 19.41 23.08
CA PRO A 102 -12.90 19.21 23.98
C PRO A 102 -14.24 19.37 23.30
N GLN A 103 -14.35 20.29 22.32
CA GLN A 103 -15.58 20.48 21.55
C GLN A 103 -15.88 19.26 20.69
N LEU A 104 -14.83 18.73 20.03
CA LEU A 104 -14.95 17.53 19.21
C LEU A 104 -15.35 16.32 20.05
N ARG A 105 -14.73 16.13 21.22
CA ARG A 105 -15.13 15.06 22.17
C ARG A 105 -16.60 15.16 22.58
N ARG A 106 -17.09 16.38 22.87
CA ARG A 106 -18.49 16.59 23.22
C ARG A 106 -19.42 16.24 22.07
N VAL A 107 -19.10 16.72 20.86
CA VAL A 107 -19.91 16.45 19.65
C VAL A 107 -19.98 14.93 19.37
N VAL A 108 -18.84 14.23 19.45
CA VAL A 108 -18.82 12.78 19.21
C VAL A 108 -19.62 12.04 20.27
N ARG A 109 -19.51 12.41 21.55
CA ARG A 109 -20.30 11.80 22.63
C ARG A 109 -21.81 12.02 22.40
N GLU A 110 -22.22 13.25 22.13
CA GLU A 110 -23.60 13.62 21.86
C GLU A 110 -24.16 12.89 20.63
N LEU A 111 -23.32 12.69 19.61
CA LEU A 111 -23.66 11.91 18.42
C LEU A 111 -23.91 10.42 18.78
N LEU A 112 -23.03 9.82 19.56
CA LEU A 112 -23.15 8.41 19.96
C LEU A 112 -24.36 8.15 20.87
N ASP A 113 -24.76 9.16 21.66
CA ASP A 113 -25.93 9.08 22.55
C ASP A 113 -27.26 9.28 21.81
N THR A 114 -27.26 10.03 20.71
CA THR A 114 -28.49 10.48 20.02
C THR A 114 -28.77 9.75 18.70
N VAL A 115 -27.72 9.29 18.01
CA VAL A 115 -27.86 8.67 16.67
C VAL A 115 -28.06 7.16 16.83
N GLN A 116 -29.06 6.65 16.15
CA GLN A 116 -29.21 5.21 15.98
C GLN A 116 -28.05 4.69 15.15
N LEU A 117 -27.16 3.92 15.79
CA LEU A 117 -26.04 3.28 15.10
C LEU A 117 -26.55 2.21 14.13
N PRO A 118 -25.84 1.99 13.00
CA PRO A 118 -26.26 1.00 12.01
C PRO A 118 -26.27 -0.41 12.60
N ASP A 119 -27.11 -1.28 12.05
CA ASP A 119 -27.11 -2.69 12.38
C ASP A 119 -25.74 -3.33 12.12
N ASP A 120 -25.41 -4.34 12.92
CA ASP A 120 -24.13 -5.02 12.78
C ASP A 120 -24.08 -5.81 11.47
N ALA A 121 -23.17 -5.44 10.58
CA ALA A 121 -22.97 -6.10 9.28
C ALA A 121 -22.36 -7.52 9.42
N LEU A 122 -21.72 -7.84 10.57
CA LEU A 122 -21.14 -9.16 10.78
C LEU A 122 -22.22 -10.15 11.29
N PRO A 123 -22.37 -11.31 10.62
CA PRO A 123 -23.24 -12.36 11.10
C PRO A 123 -22.89 -12.83 12.52
N ASP A 124 -23.90 -13.13 13.34
CA ASP A 124 -23.74 -13.59 14.72
C ASP A 124 -22.79 -14.79 14.83
N ALA A 125 -22.85 -15.72 13.91
CA ALA A 125 -21.99 -16.89 13.86
C ALA A 125 -20.49 -16.51 13.77
N LEU A 126 -20.15 -15.47 12.98
CA LEU A 126 -18.78 -14.98 12.87
C LEU A 126 -18.35 -14.24 14.15
N ARG A 127 -19.22 -13.40 14.71
CA ARG A 127 -18.95 -12.68 15.94
C ARG A 127 -18.68 -13.65 17.11
N THR A 128 -19.52 -14.66 17.26
CA THR A 128 -19.36 -15.70 18.28
C THR A 128 -18.07 -16.50 18.08
N LYS A 129 -17.81 -16.97 16.85
CA LYS A 129 -16.62 -17.75 16.53
C LYS A 129 -15.32 -17.01 16.85
N HIS A 130 -15.26 -15.71 16.58
CA HIS A 130 -14.07 -14.89 16.76
C HIS A 130 -14.08 -14.03 18.02
N GLN A 131 -15.09 -14.21 18.89
CA GLN A 131 -15.26 -13.47 20.15
C GLN A 131 -15.24 -11.95 19.94
N LEU A 132 -15.97 -11.48 18.92
CA LEU A 132 -16.04 -10.07 18.57
C LEU A 132 -17.29 -9.43 19.20
N PRO A 133 -17.16 -8.28 19.88
CA PRO A 133 -18.30 -7.53 20.38
C PRO A 133 -19.15 -6.95 19.24
N VAL A 134 -20.35 -6.49 19.55
CA VAL A 134 -21.25 -5.80 18.61
C VAL A 134 -20.62 -4.47 18.17
N LEU A 135 -20.89 -4.05 16.93
CA LEU A 135 -20.34 -2.83 16.36
C LEU A 135 -20.65 -1.58 17.23
N ALA A 136 -21.91 -1.39 17.59
CA ALA A 136 -22.33 -0.25 18.41
C ALA A 136 -21.58 -0.19 19.75
N GLN A 137 -21.47 -1.33 20.44
CA GLN A 137 -20.72 -1.42 21.70
C GLN A 137 -19.23 -1.10 21.49
N SER A 138 -18.64 -1.53 20.39
CA SER A 138 -17.25 -1.27 20.07
C SER A 138 -16.99 0.22 19.81
N LEU A 139 -17.86 0.88 19.07
CA LEU A 139 -17.76 2.31 18.79
C LEU A 139 -17.89 3.11 20.10
N ILE A 140 -18.89 2.84 20.91
CA ILE A 140 -19.10 3.52 22.21
C ILE A 140 -17.86 3.33 23.10
N ALA A 141 -17.39 2.09 23.27
CA ALA A 141 -16.27 1.79 24.15
C ALA A 141 -14.92 2.37 23.69
N LEU A 142 -14.71 2.57 22.40
CA LEU A 142 -13.50 3.25 21.90
C LEU A 142 -13.52 4.77 22.11
N HIS A 143 -14.71 5.38 22.12
CA HIS A 143 -14.86 6.81 22.35
C HIS A 143 -15.10 7.18 23.83
N ALA A 144 -15.56 6.22 24.64
CA ALA A 144 -15.75 6.33 26.07
C ALA A 144 -15.35 5.01 26.74
N PRO A 145 -14.04 4.72 26.85
CA PRO A 145 -13.57 3.44 27.40
C PRO A 145 -14.02 3.27 28.86
N PRO A 146 -14.38 2.04 29.28
CA PRO A 146 -14.57 1.73 30.69
C PRO A 146 -13.34 2.09 31.54
N LEU A 147 -13.56 2.52 32.78
CA LEU A 147 -12.52 3.02 33.69
C LEU A 147 -11.40 2.00 33.99
N ASP A 148 -11.73 0.72 33.94
CA ASP A 148 -10.80 -0.40 34.14
C ASP A 148 -10.01 -0.79 32.89
N THR A 149 -10.19 -0.07 31.78
CA THR A 149 -9.48 -0.38 30.53
C THR A 149 -8.02 0.06 30.60
N SER A 150 -7.09 -0.86 30.32
CA SER A 150 -5.65 -0.54 30.24
C SER A 150 -5.35 0.46 29.12
N VAL A 151 -4.64 1.53 29.46
CA VAL A 151 -4.18 2.53 28.51
C VAL A 151 -3.23 1.92 27.48
N GLU A 152 -2.37 0.99 27.91
CA GLU A 152 -1.44 0.28 27.02
C GLU A 152 -2.21 -0.59 26.00
N ALA A 153 -3.33 -1.18 26.39
CA ALA A 153 -4.16 -1.95 25.47
C ALA A 153 -4.90 -1.05 24.48
N LEU A 154 -5.28 0.16 24.87
CA LEU A 154 -5.87 1.15 23.97
C LEU A 154 -4.83 1.69 22.97
N ASP A 155 -3.66 2.12 23.45
CA ASP A 155 -2.58 2.63 22.59
C ASP A 155 -2.02 1.55 21.65
N GLY A 156 -1.96 0.32 22.12
CA GLY A 156 -1.54 -0.86 21.33
C GLY A 156 -2.62 -1.43 20.40
N MET A 157 -3.82 -0.81 20.32
CA MET A 157 -4.98 -1.31 19.55
C MET A 157 -5.34 -2.79 19.87
N ALA A 158 -5.12 -3.22 21.12
CA ALA A 158 -5.24 -4.61 21.54
C ALA A 158 -6.59 -4.93 22.24
N THR A 159 -7.48 -3.96 22.38
CA THR A 159 -8.79 -4.21 23.00
C THR A 159 -9.72 -5.02 22.08
N PRO A 160 -10.72 -5.71 22.63
CA PRO A 160 -11.72 -6.42 21.82
C PRO A 160 -12.45 -5.49 20.82
N TRP A 161 -12.63 -4.22 21.16
CA TRP A 161 -13.29 -3.23 20.32
C TRP A 161 -12.43 -2.85 19.10
N HIS A 162 -11.12 -2.65 19.27
CA HIS A 162 -10.19 -2.46 18.16
C HIS A 162 -10.18 -3.69 17.25
N ARG A 163 -10.07 -4.89 17.84
CA ARG A 163 -10.10 -6.15 17.10
C ARG A 163 -11.38 -6.31 16.29
N ARG A 164 -12.53 -5.86 16.81
CA ARG A 164 -13.81 -5.87 16.09
C ARG A 164 -13.75 -5.02 14.82
N LEU A 165 -13.27 -3.78 14.91
CA LEU A 165 -13.20 -2.87 13.76
C LEU A 165 -12.15 -3.32 12.74
N ILE A 166 -10.96 -3.71 13.21
CA ILE A 166 -9.89 -4.25 12.35
C ILE A 166 -10.36 -5.49 11.59
N TYR A 167 -11.08 -6.40 12.28
CA TYR A 167 -11.61 -7.61 11.65
C TYR A 167 -12.60 -7.28 10.53
N GLU A 168 -13.54 -6.37 10.77
CA GLU A 168 -14.53 -5.96 9.76
C GLU A 168 -13.87 -5.31 8.55
N GLU A 169 -12.98 -4.35 8.77
CA GLU A 169 -12.26 -3.66 7.69
C GLU A 169 -11.48 -4.65 6.81
N LEU A 170 -10.73 -5.58 7.44
CA LEU A 170 -9.98 -6.60 6.71
C LEU A 170 -10.91 -7.61 6.01
N LEU A 171 -12.04 -7.97 6.62
CA LEU A 171 -13.03 -8.86 6.01
C LEU A 171 -13.65 -8.22 4.77
N LEU A 172 -14.07 -6.96 4.86
CA LEU A 172 -14.65 -6.23 3.72
C LEU A 172 -13.64 -6.09 2.57
N LEU A 173 -12.37 -5.80 2.91
CA LEU A 173 -11.29 -5.78 1.93
C LEU A 173 -11.13 -7.14 1.24
N GLN A 174 -11.09 -8.23 2.01
CA GLN A 174 -10.97 -9.59 1.46
C GLN A 174 -12.17 -9.98 0.62
N LEU A 175 -13.38 -9.65 1.04
CA LEU A 175 -14.59 -9.90 0.24
C LEU A 175 -14.56 -9.13 -1.09
N ALA A 176 -14.11 -7.88 -1.10
CA ALA A 176 -13.96 -7.10 -2.33
C ALA A 176 -12.94 -7.75 -3.29
N VAL A 177 -11.81 -8.22 -2.76
CA VAL A 177 -10.77 -8.92 -3.53
C VAL A 177 -11.29 -10.25 -4.09
N LEU A 178 -11.94 -11.06 -3.25
CA LEU A 178 -12.49 -12.36 -3.67
C LEU A 178 -13.63 -12.19 -4.69
N ARG A 179 -14.48 -11.18 -4.52
CA ARG A 179 -15.51 -10.84 -5.50
C ARG A 179 -14.88 -10.50 -6.85
N ARG A 180 -13.83 -9.69 -6.87
CA ARG A 180 -13.10 -9.35 -8.10
C ARG A 180 -12.49 -10.59 -8.73
N LYS A 181 -11.84 -11.47 -7.94
CA LYS A 181 -11.31 -12.75 -8.42
C LYS A 181 -12.41 -13.63 -9.02
N ALA A 182 -13.56 -13.73 -8.36
CA ALA A 182 -14.70 -14.50 -8.87
C ALA A 182 -15.25 -13.94 -10.18
N LEU A 183 -15.33 -12.62 -10.34
CA LEU A 183 -15.75 -11.97 -11.58
C LEU A 183 -14.80 -12.30 -12.74
N TYR A 184 -13.48 -12.27 -12.49
CA TYR A 184 -12.49 -12.67 -13.50
C TYR A 184 -12.54 -14.16 -13.81
N ALA A 185 -12.75 -15.02 -12.82
CA ALA A 185 -12.90 -16.45 -13.01
C ALA A 185 -14.20 -16.84 -13.75
N ALA A 186 -15.20 -15.95 -13.78
CA ALA A 186 -16.41 -16.14 -14.57
C ALA A 186 -16.25 -15.74 -16.05
N GLU A 187 -15.17 -15.03 -16.41
CA GLU A 187 -14.87 -14.68 -17.78
C GLU A 187 -14.44 -15.92 -18.58
N PRO A 188 -14.93 -16.08 -19.81
CA PRO A 188 -14.45 -17.14 -20.68
C PRO A 188 -12.98 -16.89 -21.05
N GLY A 189 -12.12 -17.86 -20.79
CA GLY A 189 -10.74 -17.90 -21.23
C GLY A 189 -10.54 -18.87 -22.39
N ARG A 190 -9.39 -18.80 -23.03
CA ARG A 190 -8.98 -19.72 -24.10
C ARG A 190 -7.91 -20.66 -23.58
N ALA A 191 -8.19 -21.95 -23.51
CA ALA A 191 -7.12 -22.95 -23.27
C ALA A 191 -6.14 -22.93 -24.44
N ILE A 192 -4.86 -22.82 -24.14
CA ILE A 192 -3.77 -22.83 -25.13
C ILE A 192 -3.04 -24.15 -25.01
N GLU A 193 -3.19 -24.99 -26.04
CA GLU A 193 -2.48 -26.23 -26.13
C GLU A 193 -1.04 -25.96 -26.62
N LEU A 194 -0.07 -26.24 -25.77
CA LEU A 194 1.34 -26.05 -26.08
C LEU A 194 1.90 -27.33 -26.71
N ALA A 195 2.58 -27.22 -27.84
CA ALA A 195 3.20 -28.35 -28.52
C ALA A 195 4.34 -28.99 -27.71
N VAL A 196 5.02 -28.23 -26.87
CA VAL A 196 6.10 -28.67 -25.99
C VAL A 196 6.04 -27.92 -24.67
N PRO A 197 6.56 -28.52 -23.56
CA PRO A 197 6.61 -27.86 -22.27
C PRO A 197 7.35 -26.52 -22.29
N LEU A 198 6.93 -25.55 -21.45
CA LEU A 198 7.55 -24.24 -21.38
C LEU A 198 9.04 -24.30 -20.97
N SER A 199 9.44 -25.28 -20.16
CA SER A 199 10.82 -25.53 -19.80
C SER A 199 11.68 -25.90 -21.01
N GLN A 200 11.14 -26.67 -21.96
CA GLN A 200 11.81 -27.01 -23.21
C GLN A 200 11.90 -25.81 -24.15
N VAL A 201 10.85 -24.98 -24.24
CA VAL A 201 10.87 -23.72 -24.99
C VAL A 201 11.97 -22.81 -24.43
N ALA A 202 12.05 -22.66 -23.12
CA ALA A 202 13.09 -21.85 -22.48
C ALA A 202 14.51 -22.39 -22.78
N ALA A 203 14.74 -23.70 -22.76
CA ALA A 203 16.01 -24.32 -23.10
C ALA A 203 16.40 -24.10 -24.58
N GLN A 204 15.45 -23.96 -25.48
CA GLN A 204 15.71 -23.61 -26.89
C GLN A 204 16.08 -22.15 -27.08
N LEU A 205 15.50 -21.25 -26.25
CA LEU A 205 15.68 -19.81 -26.37
C LEU A 205 16.98 -19.31 -25.71
N PHE A 206 17.36 -19.92 -24.57
CA PHE A 206 18.42 -19.43 -23.72
C PHE A 206 19.55 -20.46 -23.59
N ALA A 207 20.80 -19.99 -23.63
CA ALA A 207 21.98 -20.83 -23.51
C ALA A 207 22.32 -21.22 -22.06
N PHE A 208 21.62 -20.67 -21.08
CA PHE A 208 21.83 -20.95 -19.66
C PHE A 208 20.76 -21.91 -19.12
N PRO A 209 21.09 -22.75 -18.14
CA PRO A 209 20.11 -23.62 -17.49
C PRO A 209 19.14 -22.80 -16.63
N LEU A 210 17.90 -23.26 -16.57
CA LEU A 210 16.90 -22.69 -15.66
C LEU A 210 17.24 -23.06 -14.21
N THR A 211 16.96 -22.13 -13.28
CA THR A 211 16.93 -22.46 -11.85
C THR A 211 15.71 -23.32 -11.52
N ALA A 212 15.73 -24.02 -10.37
CA ALA A 212 14.59 -24.80 -9.94
C ALA A 212 13.34 -23.91 -9.72
N ALA A 213 13.52 -22.69 -9.21
CA ALA A 213 12.45 -21.72 -9.06
C ALA A 213 11.84 -21.28 -10.40
N GLN A 214 12.66 -21.02 -11.41
CA GLN A 214 12.18 -20.67 -12.76
C GLN A 214 11.40 -21.84 -13.40
N ALA A 215 11.88 -23.07 -13.22
CA ALA A 215 11.19 -24.26 -13.73
C ALA A 215 9.83 -24.47 -13.06
N ARG A 216 9.73 -24.28 -11.73
CA ARG A 216 8.45 -24.33 -11.01
C ARG A 216 7.47 -23.29 -11.54
N VAL A 217 7.93 -22.05 -11.72
CA VAL A 217 7.10 -20.95 -12.22
C VAL A 217 6.61 -21.23 -13.64
N LEU A 218 7.46 -21.74 -14.53
CA LEU A 218 7.06 -22.11 -15.88
C LEU A 218 5.99 -23.22 -15.85
N ALA A 219 6.10 -24.21 -14.97
CA ALA A 219 5.08 -25.25 -14.81
C ALA A 219 3.74 -24.68 -14.29
N ASP A 220 3.77 -23.67 -13.40
CA ASP A 220 2.56 -22.97 -12.96
C ASP A 220 1.89 -22.22 -14.12
N ILE A 221 2.66 -21.50 -14.93
CA ILE A 221 2.16 -20.77 -16.09
C ILE A 221 1.60 -21.72 -17.14
N GLU A 222 2.30 -22.82 -17.42
CA GLU A 222 1.85 -23.86 -18.36
C GLU A 222 0.50 -24.45 -17.97
N ARG A 223 0.35 -24.81 -16.69
CA ARG A 223 -0.92 -25.32 -16.14
C ARG A 223 -2.07 -24.32 -16.32
N ASP A 224 -1.79 -23.03 -16.09
CA ASP A 224 -2.82 -21.98 -16.20
C ASP A 224 -3.17 -21.69 -17.66
N LEU A 225 -2.20 -21.67 -18.57
CA LEU A 225 -2.43 -21.51 -20.00
C LEU A 225 -3.31 -22.63 -20.58
N GLY A 226 -3.18 -23.85 -20.06
CA GLY A 226 -4.00 -25.00 -20.47
C GLY A 226 -5.43 -25.01 -19.95
N ARG A 227 -5.87 -24.02 -19.17
CA ARG A 227 -7.23 -23.92 -18.65
C ARG A 227 -8.11 -23.04 -19.54
N ALA A 228 -9.40 -23.36 -19.59
CA ALA A 228 -10.44 -22.52 -20.25
C ALA A 228 -10.84 -21.31 -19.37
N LEU A 229 -9.98 -20.90 -18.44
CA LEU A 229 -10.13 -19.73 -17.58
C LEU A 229 -8.94 -18.80 -17.80
N PRO A 230 -9.12 -17.49 -17.83
CA PRO A 230 -8.00 -16.57 -18.03
C PRO A 230 -7.04 -16.64 -16.85
N MET A 231 -5.76 -16.93 -17.12
CA MET A 231 -4.71 -16.82 -16.11
C MET A 231 -4.64 -15.39 -15.59
N GLN A 232 -4.56 -15.25 -14.29
CA GLN A 232 -4.28 -13.98 -13.60
C GLN A 232 -3.13 -14.23 -12.62
N ARG A 233 -1.88 -14.06 -13.07
CA ARG A 233 -0.71 -14.48 -12.29
C ARG A 233 0.29 -13.35 -12.07
N LEU A 234 0.73 -13.20 -10.82
CA LEU A 234 1.82 -12.32 -10.41
C LEU A 234 3.12 -13.12 -10.32
N LEU A 235 4.08 -12.78 -11.16
CA LEU A 235 5.45 -13.28 -11.14
C LEU A 235 6.32 -12.33 -10.32
N GLN A 236 6.68 -12.74 -9.13
CA GLN A 236 7.53 -11.98 -8.24
C GLN A 236 8.95 -12.56 -8.21
N GLY A 237 9.96 -11.70 -8.18
CA GLY A 237 11.35 -12.10 -8.04
C GLY A 237 12.26 -10.88 -8.03
N ASP A 238 13.44 -11.00 -7.47
CA ASP A 238 14.39 -9.90 -7.37
C ASP A 238 14.89 -9.45 -8.76
N VAL A 239 15.52 -8.28 -8.82
CA VAL A 239 16.15 -7.80 -10.06
C VAL A 239 17.22 -8.79 -10.52
N GLY A 240 17.07 -9.26 -11.77
CA GLY A 240 17.96 -10.27 -12.36
C GLY A 240 17.71 -11.71 -11.96
N SER A 241 16.59 -12.04 -11.30
CA SER A 241 16.17 -13.43 -11.07
C SER A 241 15.70 -14.16 -12.32
N GLY A 242 15.59 -13.47 -13.46
CA GLY A 242 15.21 -14.04 -14.75
C GLY A 242 13.72 -14.01 -15.07
N LYS A 243 12.93 -13.13 -14.45
CA LYS A 243 11.50 -12.93 -14.78
C LYS A 243 11.25 -12.73 -16.27
N THR A 244 12.08 -11.89 -16.92
CA THR A 244 11.96 -11.63 -18.36
C THR A 244 12.18 -12.90 -19.20
N ALA A 245 13.10 -13.78 -18.79
CA ALA A 245 13.31 -15.06 -19.47
C ALA A 245 12.09 -15.97 -19.39
N VAL A 246 11.45 -16.05 -18.21
CA VAL A 246 10.19 -16.78 -17.99
C VAL A 246 9.06 -16.20 -18.87
N ALA A 247 8.92 -14.88 -18.89
CA ALA A 247 7.90 -14.19 -19.70
C ALA A 247 8.12 -14.42 -21.21
N LEU A 248 9.35 -14.36 -21.70
CA LEU A 248 9.68 -14.58 -23.12
C LEU A 248 9.48 -16.06 -23.50
N ALA A 249 9.74 -17.01 -22.61
CA ALA A 249 9.45 -18.42 -22.86
C ALA A 249 7.93 -18.67 -23.01
N ALA A 250 7.12 -18.08 -22.13
CA ALA A 250 5.67 -18.12 -22.23
C ALA A 250 5.18 -17.42 -23.51
N ALA A 251 5.72 -16.24 -23.84
CA ALA A 251 5.39 -15.53 -25.06
C ALA A 251 5.70 -16.32 -26.34
N ALA A 252 6.87 -16.95 -26.39
CA ALA A 252 7.26 -17.79 -27.51
C ALA A 252 6.32 -19.01 -27.70
N ALA A 253 5.95 -19.66 -26.62
CA ALA A 253 5.08 -20.81 -26.66
C ALA A 253 3.66 -20.45 -27.14
N VAL A 254 3.10 -19.35 -26.63
CA VAL A 254 1.80 -18.83 -27.04
C VAL A 254 1.82 -18.38 -28.51
N ALA A 255 2.90 -17.71 -28.93
CA ALA A 255 3.08 -17.32 -30.34
C ALA A 255 3.17 -18.54 -31.28
N LYS A 256 3.90 -19.60 -30.88
CA LYS A 256 3.97 -20.86 -31.64
C LYS A 256 2.62 -21.59 -31.71
N ALA A 257 1.76 -21.42 -30.73
CA ALA A 257 0.40 -21.95 -30.76
C ALA A 257 -0.56 -21.13 -31.68
N GLY A 258 -0.03 -20.13 -32.40
CA GLY A 258 -0.79 -19.33 -33.37
C GLY A 258 -1.49 -18.10 -32.79
N TYR A 259 -1.14 -17.68 -31.59
CA TYR A 259 -1.72 -16.52 -30.92
C TYR A 259 -0.76 -15.34 -30.84
N GLN A 260 -1.30 -14.18 -30.44
CA GLN A 260 -0.51 -12.98 -30.24
C GLN A 260 -0.30 -12.70 -28.75
N VAL A 261 0.81 -12.03 -28.45
CA VAL A 261 1.23 -11.65 -27.10
C VAL A 261 1.55 -10.16 -27.07
N ALA A 262 1.07 -9.47 -26.05
CA ALA A 262 1.42 -8.10 -25.72
C ALA A 262 2.35 -8.09 -24.50
N ILE A 263 3.51 -7.43 -24.59
CA ILE A 263 4.44 -7.20 -23.48
C ILE A 263 4.50 -5.70 -23.22
N MET A 264 4.05 -5.30 -22.04
CA MET A 264 3.95 -3.90 -21.67
C MET A 264 4.98 -3.55 -20.58
N ALA A 265 5.69 -2.44 -20.82
CA ALA A 265 6.62 -1.86 -19.87
C ALA A 265 6.17 -0.43 -19.49
N PRO A 266 6.49 0.05 -18.26
CA PRO A 266 6.04 1.36 -17.79
C PRO A 266 6.73 2.56 -18.46
N THR A 267 7.90 2.37 -19.03
CA THR A 267 8.68 3.42 -19.69
C THR A 267 9.22 2.95 -21.04
N GLU A 268 9.51 3.88 -21.95
CA GLU A 268 10.09 3.57 -23.28
C GLU A 268 11.44 2.86 -23.16
N VAL A 269 12.29 3.30 -22.24
CA VAL A 269 13.60 2.67 -21.98
C VAL A 269 13.47 1.20 -21.61
N LEU A 270 12.51 0.86 -20.74
CA LEU A 270 12.25 -0.53 -20.36
C LEU A 270 11.60 -1.32 -21.51
N ALA A 271 10.68 -0.70 -22.27
CA ALA A 271 10.12 -1.31 -23.47
C ALA A 271 11.19 -1.64 -24.50
N GLU A 272 12.14 -0.72 -24.76
CA GLU A 272 13.27 -0.95 -25.65
C GLU A 272 14.21 -2.06 -25.15
N GLN A 273 14.46 -2.13 -23.83
CA GLN A 273 15.26 -3.22 -23.25
C GLN A 273 14.58 -4.58 -23.45
N HIS A 274 13.28 -4.68 -23.18
CA HIS A 274 12.51 -5.90 -23.42
C HIS A 274 12.45 -6.25 -24.91
N ALA A 275 12.23 -5.25 -25.78
CA ALA A 275 12.20 -5.44 -27.22
C ALA A 275 13.55 -5.91 -27.76
N ARG A 276 14.65 -5.32 -27.32
CA ARG A 276 16.01 -5.75 -27.73
C ARG A 276 16.26 -7.20 -27.40
N LEU A 277 15.89 -7.64 -26.18
CA LEU A 277 16.01 -9.04 -25.77
C LEU A 277 15.07 -9.93 -26.58
N ALA A 278 13.81 -9.51 -26.79
CA ALA A 278 12.83 -10.26 -27.57
C ALA A 278 13.27 -10.41 -29.04
N LEU A 279 13.75 -9.33 -29.68
CA LEU A 279 14.23 -9.31 -31.07
C LEU A 279 15.48 -10.18 -31.30
N THR A 280 16.31 -10.38 -30.26
CA THR A 280 17.48 -11.26 -30.36
C THR A 280 17.17 -12.72 -30.06
N THR A 281 16.11 -12.98 -29.29
CA THR A 281 15.81 -14.31 -28.75
C THR A 281 14.66 -15.01 -29.51
N LEU A 282 13.53 -14.34 -29.71
CA LEU A 282 12.32 -14.94 -30.24
C LEU A 282 12.38 -15.33 -31.73
N PRO A 283 13.11 -14.64 -32.63
CA PRO A 283 13.27 -15.06 -34.02
C PRO A 283 13.92 -16.44 -34.18
N ARG A 284 14.73 -16.89 -33.20
CA ARG A 284 15.28 -18.26 -33.17
C ARG A 284 14.19 -19.33 -33.07
N ALA A 285 13.04 -18.96 -32.55
CA ALA A 285 11.87 -19.81 -32.47
C ALA A 285 10.85 -19.57 -33.60
N GLY A 286 11.19 -18.74 -34.62
CA GLY A 286 10.32 -18.40 -35.72
C GLY A 286 9.25 -17.36 -35.36
N VAL A 287 9.40 -16.61 -34.27
CA VAL A 287 8.41 -15.62 -33.79
C VAL A 287 8.81 -14.21 -34.18
N ARG A 288 7.95 -13.50 -34.86
CA ARG A 288 8.14 -12.08 -35.22
C ARG A 288 7.75 -11.15 -34.10
N VAL A 289 8.59 -10.14 -33.84
CA VAL A 289 8.45 -9.17 -32.76
C VAL A 289 8.37 -7.77 -33.35
N ALA A 290 7.48 -6.94 -32.79
CA ALA A 290 7.44 -5.49 -33.07
C ALA A 290 7.57 -4.69 -31.77
N LEU A 291 8.22 -3.54 -31.86
CA LEU A 291 8.24 -2.52 -30.82
C LEU A 291 7.22 -1.43 -31.16
N LEU A 292 6.34 -1.11 -30.20
CA LEU A 292 5.32 -0.08 -30.35
C LEU A 292 5.47 0.96 -29.21
N THR A 293 6.07 2.10 -29.54
CA THR A 293 6.28 3.23 -28.62
C THR A 293 5.79 4.53 -29.23
N SER A 294 5.72 5.58 -28.42
CA SER A 294 5.34 6.93 -28.89
C SER A 294 6.38 7.56 -29.82
N GLY A 295 7.62 7.08 -29.79
CA GLY A 295 8.73 7.59 -30.61
C GLY A 295 8.75 7.13 -32.07
N LEU A 296 7.85 6.21 -32.46
CA LEU A 296 7.78 5.77 -33.86
C LEU A 296 7.25 6.88 -34.77
N SER A 297 7.85 7.00 -35.96
CA SER A 297 7.31 7.86 -37.00
C SER A 297 5.93 7.40 -37.48
N ALA A 298 5.12 8.31 -38.02
CA ALA A 298 3.77 7.97 -38.47
C ALA A 298 3.71 6.85 -39.54
N PRO A 299 4.67 6.74 -40.50
CA PRO A 299 4.73 5.59 -41.39
C PRO A 299 5.04 4.28 -40.69
N GLU A 300 6.08 4.26 -39.85
CA GLU A 300 6.50 3.06 -39.09
C GLU A 300 5.36 2.56 -38.19
N ARG A 301 4.68 3.49 -37.50
CA ARG A 301 3.52 3.15 -36.67
C ARG A 301 2.40 2.51 -37.48
N ARG A 302 2.06 3.08 -38.65
CA ARG A 302 1.00 2.52 -39.50
C ARG A 302 1.34 1.13 -40.00
N GLU A 303 2.59 0.90 -40.39
CA GLU A 303 3.06 -0.41 -40.82
C GLU A 303 3.00 -1.43 -39.69
N ALA A 304 3.49 -1.08 -38.49
CA ALA A 304 3.42 -1.94 -37.31
C ALA A 304 1.96 -2.30 -36.97
N LEU A 305 1.05 -1.31 -36.97
CA LEU A 305 -0.37 -1.55 -36.70
C LEU A 305 -1.02 -2.49 -37.74
N ALA A 306 -0.69 -2.34 -39.03
CA ALA A 306 -1.18 -3.21 -40.07
C ALA A 306 -0.69 -4.66 -39.89
N GLN A 307 0.59 -4.85 -39.58
CA GLN A 307 1.18 -6.17 -39.33
C GLN A 307 0.61 -6.83 -38.05
N ILE A 308 0.32 -6.05 -37.00
CA ILE A 308 -0.33 -6.54 -35.78
C ILE A 308 -1.77 -7.00 -36.12
N ALA A 309 -2.54 -6.18 -36.82
CA ALA A 309 -3.91 -6.50 -37.20
C ALA A 309 -4.01 -7.72 -38.13
N ALA A 310 -3.04 -7.88 -39.03
CA ALA A 310 -2.93 -9.05 -39.91
C ALA A 310 -2.49 -10.33 -39.13
N GLY A 311 -2.01 -10.21 -37.90
CA GLY A 311 -1.44 -11.32 -37.12
C GLY A 311 -0.05 -11.75 -37.61
N GLU A 312 0.60 -10.93 -38.44
CA GLU A 312 1.94 -11.22 -38.94
C GLU A 312 3.01 -11.05 -37.87
N VAL A 313 2.81 -10.14 -36.93
CA VAL A 313 3.59 -9.96 -35.72
C VAL A 313 2.90 -10.73 -34.59
N GLN A 314 3.61 -11.67 -33.97
CA GLN A 314 3.07 -12.49 -32.88
C GLN A 314 3.35 -11.87 -31.51
N VAL A 315 4.47 -11.16 -31.32
CA VAL A 315 4.83 -10.52 -30.03
C VAL A 315 4.99 -9.02 -30.22
N VAL A 316 4.19 -8.25 -29.51
CA VAL A 316 4.26 -6.78 -29.51
C VAL A 316 4.80 -6.33 -28.16
N VAL A 317 5.92 -5.62 -28.18
CA VAL A 317 6.53 -5.01 -26.99
C VAL A 317 6.30 -3.51 -27.04
N GLY A 318 5.90 -2.88 -25.93
CA GLY A 318 5.74 -1.43 -25.93
C GLY A 318 5.35 -0.87 -24.56
N THR A 319 4.96 0.40 -24.59
CA THR A 319 4.42 1.10 -23.43
C THR A 319 2.87 1.10 -23.48
N HIS A 320 2.26 2.09 -22.88
CA HIS A 320 0.81 2.32 -23.02
C HIS A 320 0.35 2.50 -24.50
N ALA A 321 1.27 2.67 -25.43
CA ALA A 321 0.96 2.69 -26.86
C ALA A 321 0.31 1.39 -27.36
N VAL A 322 0.60 0.26 -26.73
CA VAL A 322 0.05 -1.07 -27.05
C VAL A 322 -1.47 -1.18 -26.77
N ILE A 323 -1.96 -0.37 -25.85
CA ILE A 323 -3.38 -0.36 -25.43
C ILE A 323 -4.18 0.83 -25.98
N GLN A 324 -3.63 1.57 -26.92
CA GLN A 324 -4.35 2.66 -27.58
C GLN A 324 -5.49 2.10 -28.46
N ALA A 325 -6.51 2.92 -28.69
CA ALA A 325 -7.71 2.50 -29.40
C ALA A 325 -7.50 2.09 -30.88
N ASP A 326 -6.41 2.56 -31.48
CA ASP A 326 -6.00 2.25 -32.85
C ASP A 326 -5.23 0.92 -32.98
N VAL A 327 -4.90 0.27 -31.85
CA VAL A 327 -4.23 -1.03 -31.85
C VAL A 327 -5.27 -2.15 -31.84
N THR A 328 -5.28 -2.93 -32.89
CA THR A 328 -6.19 -4.09 -33.02
C THR A 328 -5.38 -5.37 -33.15
N PHE A 329 -5.55 -6.29 -32.20
CA PHE A 329 -4.95 -7.62 -32.28
C PHE A 329 -5.92 -8.59 -32.97
N ARG A 330 -5.40 -9.42 -33.86
CA ARG A 330 -6.18 -10.51 -34.45
C ARG A 330 -6.52 -11.61 -33.46
N ALA A 331 -5.57 -11.94 -32.57
CA ALA A 331 -5.70 -13.10 -31.66
C ALA A 331 -4.86 -12.90 -30.39
N LEU A 332 -5.10 -11.83 -29.61
CA LEU A 332 -4.39 -11.58 -28.36
C LEU A 332 -4.78 -12.60 -27.28
N ALA A 333 -3.89 -13.51 -26.93
CA ALA A 333 -4.13 -14.56 -25.94
C ALA A 333 -3.32 -14.43 -24.66
N LEU A 334 -2.21 -13.68 -24.67
CA LEU A 334 -1.39 -13.42 -23.49
C LEU A 334 -1.00 -11.94 -23.42
N ALA A 335 -1.20 -11.34 -22.24
CA ALA A 335 -0.68 -10.03 -21.90
C ALA A 335 0.34 -10.16 -20.76
N VAL A 336 1.54 -9.66 -20.96
CA VAL A 336 2.60 -9.56 -19.97
C VAL A 336 2.73 -8.10 -19.56
N VAL A 337 2.67 -7.80 -18.27
CA VAL A 337 2.77 -6.44 -17.73
C VAL A 337 3.93 -6.38 -16.75
N ASP A 338 4.93 -5.56 -17.06
CA ASP A 338 6.07 -5.36 -16.18
C ASP A 338 5.85 -4.18 -15.23
N GLU A 339 6.30 -4.31 -13.96
CA GLU A 339 6.20 -3.28 -12.92
C GLU A 339 4.76 -2.76 -12.71
N GLN A 340 3.86 -3.63 -12.35
CA GLN A 340 2.41 -3.40 -12.23
C GLN A 340 2.02 -2.16 -11.41
N HIS A 341 2.81 -1.74 -10.43
CA HIS A 341 2.47 -0.58 -9.57
C HIS A 341 2.30 0.72 -10.36
N ARG A 342 2.77 0.78 -11.61
CA ARG A 342 2.61 1.91 -12.53
C ARG A 342 1.45 1.73 -13.52
N PHE A 343 0.72 0.59 -13.48
CA PHE A 343 -0.41 0.32 -14.35
C PHE A 343 -1.74 0.40 -13.60
N GLY A 344 -2.61 1.30 -14.01
CA GLY A 344 -3.95 1.48 -13.43
C GLY A 344 -4.96 0.39 -13.86
N VAL A 345 -6.09 0.34 -13.15
CA VAL A 345 -7.22 -0.57 -13.43
C VAL A 345 -7.74 -0.42 -14.87
N LEU A 346 -7.78 0.82 -15.38
CA LEU A 346 -8.24 1.14 -16.73
C LEU A 346 -7.37 0.52 -17.84
N GLN A 347 -6.09 0.42 -17.63
CA GLN A 347 -5.15 -0.15 -18.61
C GLN A 347 -5.32 -1.66 -18.73
N ARG A 348 -5.54 -2.35 -17.58
CA ARG A 348 -5.90 -3.78 -17.59
C ARG A 348 -7.23 -4.04 -18.31
N ALA A 349 -8.23 -3.20 -18.04
CA ALA A 349 -9.52 -3.32 -18.70
C ALA A 349 -9.40 -3.25 -20.23
N ARG A 350 -8.56 -2.34 -20.74
CA ARG A 350 -8.33 -2.22 -22.20
C ARG A 350 -7.65 -3.44 -22.80
N LEU A 351 -6.66 -4.06 -22.11
CA LEU A 351 -6.07 -5.32 -22.59
C LEU A 351 -7.10 -6.44 -22.66
N LEU A 352 -8.01 -6.52 -21.68
CA LEU A 352 -9.12 -7.47 -21.70
C LEU A 352 -10.07 -7.21 -22.88
N GLU A 353 -10.39 -5.95 -23.15
CA GLU A 353 -11.23 -5.55 -24.30
C GLU A 353 -10.58 -5.93 -25.63
N GLN A 354 -9.28 -5.69 -25.79
CA GLN A 354 -8.54 -6.06 -26.99
C GLN A 354 -8.52 -7.59 -27.23
N GLY A 355 -8.34 -8.39 -26.17
CA GLY A 355 -8.44 -9.84 -26.27
C GLY A 355 -9.85 -10.31 -26.66
N ARG A 356 -10.89 -9.72 -26.06
CA ARG A 356 -12.29 -10.02 -26.40
C ARG A 356 -12.62 -9.65 -27.85
N ALA A 357 -12.11 -8.52 -28.33
CA ALA A 357 -12.34 -8.08 -29.70
C ALA A 357 -11.75 -9.05 -30.74
N GLY A 358 -10.56 -9.63 -30.47
CA GLY A 358 -9.89 -10.55 -31.38
C GLY A 358 -10.31 -12.01 -31.22
N LEU A 359 -10.37 -12.54 -29.99
CA LEU A 359 -10.60 -13.96 -29.70
C LEU A 359 -12.00 -14.27 -29.13
N GLY A 360 -12.80 -13.25 -28.80
CA GLY A 360 -14.08 -13.42 -28.11
C GLY A 360 -13.97 -13.80 -26.64
N CYS A 361 -12.76 -13.79 -26.07
CA CYS A 361 -12.50 -14.17 -24.69
C CYS A 361 -11.38 -13.28 -24.07
N ALA A 362 -11.30 -13.30 -22.75
CA ALA A 362 -10.25 -12.58 -22.03
C ALA A 362 -8.86 -13.23 -22.25
N PRO A 363 -7.79 -12.46 -22.50
CA PRO A 363 -6.44 -12.98 -22.60
C PRO A 363 -5.93 -13.42 -21.23
N HIS A 364 -5.01 -14.37 -21.21
CA HIS A 364 -4.20 -14.67 -20.03
C HIS A 364 -3.35 -13.45 -19.66
N MET A 365 -3.19 -13.19 -18.35
CA MET A 365 -2.40 -12.07 -17.85
C MET A 365 -1.29 -12.55 -16.93
N LEU A 366 -0.06 -12.20 -17.29
CA LEU A 366 1.13 -12.40 -16.47
C LEU A 366 1.68 -11.04 -16.05
N VAL A 367 1.64 -10.76 -14.77
CA VAL A 367 2.14 -9.51 -14.19
C VAL A 367 3.47 -9.76 -13.54
N MET A 368 4.46 -8.90 -13.77
CA MET A 368 5.79 -9.03 -13.18
C MET A 368 6.07 -7.87 -12.21
N THR A 369 6.80 -8.17 -11.13
CA THR A 369 7.32 -7.14 -10.22
C THR A 369 8.69 -7.54 -9.66
N ALA A 370 9.58 -6.54 -9.54
CA ALA A 370 10.86 -6.70 -8.85
C ALA A 370 10.79 -6.34 -7.36
N THR A 371 9.74 -5.62 -6.93
CA THR A 371 9.60 -5.28 -5.52
C THR A 371 9.18 -6.50 -4.71
N PRO A 372 9.95 -6.88 -3.67
CA PRO A 372 9.51 -7.93 -2.77
C PRO A 372 8.28 -7.43 -1.98
N ILE A 373 7.12 -7.95 -2.32
CA ILE A 373 5.88 -7.66 -1.60
C ILE A 373 5.73 -8.75 -0.54
N PRO A 374 5.65 -8.41 0.76
CA PRO A 374 5.38 -9.40 1.79
C PRO A 374 4.15 -10.22 1.43
N ARG A 375 4.22 -11.54 1.62
CA ARG A 375 3.14 -12.48 1.20
C ARG A 375 1.77 -12.07 1.73
N THR A 376 1.71 -11.58 2.96
CA THR A 376 0.49 -11.09 3.59
C THR A 376 -0.06 -9.85 2.87
N LEU A 377 0.79 -8.90 2.49
CA LEU A 377 0.40 -7.71 1.74
C LEU A 377 0.02 -8.06 0.30
N ALA A 378 0.71 -9.02 -0.32
CA ALA A 378 0.37 -9.50 -1.65
C ALA A 378 -1.03 -10.13 -1.69
N LEU A 379 -1.44 -10.86 -0.66
CA LEU A 379 -2.78 -11.44 -0.54
C LEU A 379 -3.89 -10.38 -0.33
N THR A 380 -3.55 -9.21 0.19
CA THR A 380 -4.53 -8.12 0.39
C THR A 380 -4.62 -7.20 -0.81
N VAL A 381 -3.50 -6.76 -1.36
CA VAL A 381 -3.45 -5.79 -2.48
C VAL A 381 -3.61 -6.47 -3.84
N TYR A 382 -3.07 -7.68 -3.99
CA TYR A 382 -3.06 -8.46 -5.24
C TYR A 382 -3.75 -9.82 -5.09
N GLY A 383 -4.65 -9.97 -4.14
CA GLY A 383 -5.31 -11.23 -3.84
C GLY A 383 -6.22 -11.77 -4.95
N ASP A 384 -6.42 -10.98 -6.01
CA ASP A 384 -7.05 -11.40 -7.27
C ASP A 384 -6.08 -12.14 -8.20
N LEU A 385 -4.75 -12.07 -7.96
CA LEU A 385 -3.72 -12.74 -8.74
C LEU A 385 -3.20 -13.99 -8.01
N ASP A 386 -2.94 -15.05 -8.76
CA ASP A 386 -2.18 -16.19 -8.26
C ASP A 386 -0.68 -15.85 -8.26
N ILE A 387 0.04 -16.19 -7.20
CA ILE A 387 1.41 -15.73 -7.00
C ILE A 387 2.39 -16.85 -7.31
N SER A 388 3.40 -16.57 -8.16
CA SER A 388 4.58 -17.39 -8.36
C SER A 388 5.84 -16.60 -8.02
N LEU A 389 6.72 -17.20 -7.22
CA LEU A 389 7.92 -16.56 -6.69
C LEU A 389 9.18 -17.20 -7.29
N ILE A 390 10.07 -16.38 -7.84
CA ILE A 390 11.44 -16.77 -8.17
C ILE A 390 12.32 -16.32 -7.01
N ASP A 391 12.60 -17.24 -6.12
CA ASP A 391 13.39 -17.07 -4.88
C ASP A 391 14.85 -17.51 -5.02
N GLU A 392 15.26 -17.84 -6.24
CA GLU A 392 16.63 -18.22 -6.58
C GLU A 392 17.24 -17.28 -7.61
N MET A 393 18.54 -16.97 -7.44
CA MET A 393 19.31 -16.23 -8.43
C MET A 393 19.95 -17.18 -9.44
N PRO A 394 20.03 -16.79 -10.74
CA PRO A 394 20.76 -17.55 -11.73
C PRO A 394 22.24 -17.75 -11.34
N PRO A 395 22.85 -18.89 -11.67
CA PRO A 395 24.25 -19.14 -11.38
C PRO A 395 25.16 -18.10 -12.08
N GLY A 396 26.27 -17.73 -11.42
CA GLY A 396 27.25 -16.77 -11.94
C GLY A 396 27.02 -15.32 -11.55
N ARG A 397 25.96 -15.00 -10.80
CA ARG A 397 25.75 -13.65 -10.28
C ARG A 397 26.49 -13.47 -8.95
N THR A 398 27.38 -12.48 -8.92
CA THR A 398 28.07 -12.11 -7.67
C THR A 398 27.08 -11.40 -6.71
N PRO A 399 27.11 -11.75 -5.41
CA PRO A 399 26.29 -11.07 -4.41
C PRO A 399 26.57 -9.56 -4.36
N VAL A 400 25.52 -8.77 -4.20
CA VAL A 400 25.66 -7.33 -4.02
C VAL A 400 26.20 -7.04 -2.62
N VAL A 401 27.35 -6.35 -2.54
CA VAL A 401 27.94 -5.92 -1.29
C VAL A 401 27.46 -4.52 -0.96
N THR A 402 26.58 -4.41 0.04
CA THR A 402 26.09 -3.12 0.55
C THR A 402 27.01 -2.59 1.63
N ARG A 403 27.45 -1.33 1.49
CA ARG A 403 28.22 -0.63 2.52
C ARG A 403 27.55 0.69 2.87
N VAL A 404 27.41 0.92 4.18
CA VAL A 404 26.81 2.16 4.70
C VAL A 404 27.94 3.09 5.16
N TYR A 405 27.94 4.31 4.63
CA TYR A 405 28.83 5.37 5.02
C TYR A 405 28.05 6.47 5.72
N ARG A 406 28.58 6.98 6.84
CA ARG A 406 28.04 8.19 7.48
C ARG A 406 28.50 9.43 6.70
N GLU A 407 27.78 10.56 6.82
CA GLU A 407 28.07 11.80 6.10
C GLU A 407 29.55 12.24 6.21
N LYS A 408 30.15 12.13 7.40
CA LYS A 408 31.58 12.42 7.64
C LYS A 408 32.58 11.53 6.83
N HIS A 409 32.11 10.45 6.23
CA HIS A 409 32.93 9.52 5.43
C HIS A 409 32.55 9.56 3.92
N ARG A 410 31.86 10.60 3.47
CA ARG A 410 31.40 10.78 2.10
C ARG A 410 32.55 10.69 1.08
N ASP A 411 33.69 11.32 1.38
CA ASP A 411 34.87 11.29 0.50
C ASP A 411 35.49 9.89 0.34
N GLN A 412 35.37 9.05 1.36
CA GLN A 412 35.80 7.65 1.28
C GLN A 412 34.87 6.84 0.38
N ALA A 413 33.57 7.11 0.43
CA ALA A 413 32.59 6.48 -0.48
C ALA A 413 32.88 6.83 -1.95
N TYR A 414 33.14 8.10 -2.23
CA TYR A 414 33.48 8.55 -3.60
C TYR A 414 34.83 8.01 -4.08
N ARG A 415 35.86 7.96 -3.24
CA ARG A 415 37.14 7.34 -3.61
C ARG A 415 36.94 5.88 -4.00
N ARG A 416 36.23 5.12 -3.16
CA ARG A 416 35.93 3.71 -3.46
C ARG A 416 35.13 3.52 -4.73
N LEU A 417 34.17 4.42 -5.01
CA LEU A 417 33.41 4.37 -6.26
C LEU A 417 34.32 4.53 -7.49
N ARG A 418 35.30 5.45 -7.40
CA ARG A 418 36.30 5.63 -8.48
C ARG A 418 37.21 4.43 -8.67
N ASP A 419 37.55 3.74 -7.58
CA ASP A 419 38.40 2.53 -7.63
C ASP A 419 37.67 1.32 -8.23
N LEU A 420 36.33 1.38 -8.33
CA LEU A 420 35.48 0.31 -8.86
C LEU A 420 35.02 0.55 -10.31
N ILE A 421 35.20 1.75 -10.84
CA ILE A 421 34.94 2.15 -12.23
C ILE A 421 36.22 2.09 -13.06
#